data_2f0262bee81f6032a8cda892dfe06e2a
#
_entry.id   2f0262bee81f6032a8cda892dfe06e2a
#
_cell.length_a   1.000
_cell.length_b   1.000
_cell.length_c   1.000
_cell.angle_alpha   90.00
_cell.angle_beta   90.00
_cell.angle_gamma   90.00
#
_symmetry.space_group_name_H-M   'P 1'
#
loop_
_entity.id
_entity.type
_entity.pdbx_description
1 polymer ?
#
loop_
_entity_poly.entity_id
_entity_poly.type
_entity_poly.pdbx_seq_one_letter_code
_entity_poly.pdbx_strand_id
1 'polypeptide(L)'
;MDSDSVNKISWKSSLGSLAFEKKDGTWTYTDDANFPVDQDKIAERLKLFKEFGVAFEIEDVDDYGQYGLDDPECTITLETDDETYEISLGDYSTMDSQRYVSIGDGNVYLVKNDPMDSFNVTIDALVKNDEIPNFNQVEKISEIKVSGSTSLDAKYKENDGLSDNENDIYFVNKDKKEQPLDTNLVKTYLNNVNALNLGTYVTYNATDEELVKYGLDEPQYNLEVKYTPKSEDSSEDSGDSEKTFILHVSAKQDDKAYVRIGDSKIIYEITEDEYKNVTDGSYDSLRHKSVVTADLSDVDSVKVTLEDKDYTINLSEKKGDVVSTYDGEEIEGTDFTDALKALKASDFTSEEPSEKEEISFTLHYKDDKYPEKEVKIYRYDGTNCLVTIDGKSISLVKRDLVVDLTEAVNAIVLK
;
A
#
# COMPACT_ATOMS: atom_id res chain seq x y z
N MET A 1 23.88 23.84 25.93
CA MET A 1 22.55 23.74 26.56
C MET A 1 22.11 22.27 26.57
N ASP A 2 21.53 21.81 27.65
CA ASP A 2 20.93 20.48 27.68
C ASP A 2 19.52 20.55 27.07
N SER A 3 19.32 19.89 25.93
CA SER A 3 18.04 19.90 25.23
C SER A 3 16.89 19.26 26.04
N ASP A 4 17.22 18.38 27.01
CA ASP A 4 16.23 17.68 27.82
C ASP A 4 15.66 18.57 28.92
N SER A 5 16.38 19.66 29.29
CA SER A 5 15.93 20.65 30.28
C SER A 5 14.99 21.70 29.70
N VAL A 6 14.83 21.77 28.36
CA VAL A 6 13.94 22.71 27.73
C VAL A 6 12.48 22.32 27.95
N ASN A 7 11.68 23.25 28.49
CA ASN A 7 10.25 23.06 28.77
C ASN A 7 9.35 23.90 27.89
N LYS A 8 9.89 24.94 27.20
CA LYS A 8 9.20 25.70 26.17
C LYS A 8 10.10 26.01 25.00
N ILE A 9 9.54 25.96 23.80
CA ILE A 9 10.18 26.40 22.58
C ILE A 9 9.19 27.26 21.79
N SER A 10 9.64 28.42 21.32
CA SER A 10 8.85 29.25 20.42
C SER A 10 9.74 29.89 19.38
N TRP A 11 9.15 30.20 18.23
CA TRP A 11 9.88 30.96 17.20
C TRP A 11 8.92 31.82 16.40
N LYS A 12 9.46 32.86 15.82
CA LYS A 12 8.79 33.77 14.91
C LYS A 12 9.59 33.86 13.62
N SER A 13 8.96 33.57 12.49
CA SER A 13 9.52 33.69 11.15
C SER A 13 8.57 34.46 10.22
N SER A 14 8.91 34.54 8.93
CA SER A 14 8.01 35.11 7.91
C SER A 14 6.70 34.36 7.76
N LEU A 15 6.62 33.08 8.17
CA LEU A 15 5.42 32.24 8.12
C LEU A 15 4.53 32.33 9.37
N GLY A 16 4.93 33.13 10.37
CA GLY A 16 4.18 33.33 11.59
C GLY A 16 4.95 32.96 12.86
N SER A 17 4.21 32.85 13.97
CA SER A 17 4.78 32.48 15.26
C SER A 17 4.21 31.15 15.70
N LEU A 18 5.06 30.28 16.20
CA LEU A 18 4.68 28.97 16.76
C LEU A 18 5.28 28.85 18.18
N ALA A 19 4.53 28.30 19.12
CA ALA A 19 4.97 28.09 20.47
C ALA A 19 4.49 26.76 21.04
N PHE A 20 5.38 26.06 21.73
CA PHE A 20 5.11 24.75 22.32
C PHE A 20 5.58 24.71 23.78
N GLU A 21 4.81 24.04 24.62
CA GLU A 21 5.11 23.84 26.03
C GLU A 21 5.11 22.33 26.34
N LYS A 22 6.07 21.89 27.13
CA LYS A 22 6.19 20.49 27.56
C LYS A 22 5.37 20.30 28.84
N LYS A 23 4.33 19.46 28.77
CA LYS A 23 3.46 19.08 29.91
C LYS A 23 3.54 17.58 30.11
N ASP A 24 3.85 17.14 31.32
CA ASP A 24 3.99 15.72 31.67
C ASP A 24 4.87 14.94 30.68
N GLY A 25 5.95 15.57 30.22
CA GLY A 25 6.91 14.97 29.28
C GLY A 25 6.51 15.05 27.79
N THR A 26 5.32 15.60 27.47
CA THR A 26 4.78 15.67 26.10
C THR A 26 4.69 17.12 25.64
N TRP A 27 5.15 17.41 24.43
CA TRP A 27 5.03 18.72 23.81
C TRP A 27 3.59 18.96 23.32
N THR A 28 3.04 20.12 23.66
CA THR A 28 1.72 20.59 23.23
C THR A 28 1.85 21.94 22.55
N TYR A 29 1.05 22.18 21.52
CA TYR A 29 0.95 23.48 20.85
C TYR A 29 0.15 24.45 21.75
N THR A 30 0.68 25.66 22.00
CA THR A 30 0.08 26.57 22.97
C THR A 30 -1.23 27.18 22.50
N ASP A 31 -1.40 27.38 21.18
CA ASP A 31 -2.59 28.01 20.60
C ASP A 31 -3.75 27.02 20.47
N ASP A 32 -3.46 25.71 20.32
CA ASP A 32 -4.47 24.65 20.32
C ASP A 32 -3.94 23.35 20.95
N ALA A 33 -4.39 23.05 22.15
CA ALA A 33 -4.00 21.84 22.89
C ALA A 33 -4.50 20.53 22.23
N ASN A 34 -5.43 20.58 21.27
CA ASN A 34 -5.90 19.40 20.53
C ASN A 34 -5.03 19.09 19.30
N PHE A 35 -4.13 20.02 18.93
CA PHE A 35 -3.23 19.78 17.79
C PHE A 35 -2.30 18.59 18.10
N PRO A 36 -2.26 17.56 17.25
CA PRO A 36 -1.42 16.38 17.46
C PRO A 36 0.03 16.68 17.11
N VAL A 37 0.79 17.21 18.08
CA VAL A 37 2.21 17.55 17.89
C VAL A 37 3.05 16.31 17.68
N ASP A 38 3.84 16.31 16.60
CA ASP A 38 4.87 15.30 16.37
C ASP A 38 6.06 15.57 17.31
N GLN A 39 6.22 14.70 18.33
CA GLN A 39 7.21 14.82 19.37
C GLN A 39 8.64 14.71 18.83
N ASP A 40 8.85 13.87 17.82
CA ASP A 40 10.16 13.64 17.20
C ASP A 40 10.61 14.90 16.44
N LYS A 41 9.70 15.57 15.74
CA LYS A 41 9.97 16.81 15.03
C LYS A 41 10.35 17.95 15.96
N ILE A 42 9.80 18.02 17.17
CA ILE A 42 10.25 18.99 18.18
C ILE A 42 11.62 18.58 18.74
N ALA A 43 11.81 17.28 19.03
CA ALA A 43 13.10 16.78 19.53
C ALA A 43 14.25 17.02 18.52
N GLU A 44 13.99 16.83 17.23
CA GLU A 44 14.96 17.14 16.16
C GLU A 44 15.38 18.60 16.13
N ARG A 45 14.42 19.53 16.31
CA ARG A 45 14.71 20.97 16.40
C ARG A 45 15.58 21.30 17.59
N LEU A 46 15.30 20.70 18.74
CA LEU A 46 16.09 20.92 19.96
C LEU A 46 17.52 20.36 19.84
N LYS A 47 17.72 19.27 19.08
CA LYS A 47 19.06 18.72 18.81
C LYS A 47 19.98 19.69 18.08
N LEU A 48 19.44 20.60 17.26
CA LEU A 48 20.23 21.60 16.56
C LEU A 48 21.01 22.51 17.53
N PHE A 49 20.48 22.72 18.74
CA PHE A 49 21.10 23.60 19.75
C PHE A 49 22.05 22.85 20.71
N LYS A 50 22.15 21.51 20.61
CA LYS A 50 23.09 20.73 21.38
C LYS A 50 24.52 20.90 20.87
N GLU A 51 24.69 20.98 19.54
CA GLU A 51 25.95 21.24 18.86
C GLU A 51 25.73 22.21 17.70
N PHE A 52 25.78 23.50 17.99
CA PHE A 52 25.77 24.54 16.96
C PHE A 52 27.06 24.42 16.15
N GLY A 53 27.00 23.99 14.91
CA GLY A 53 28.16 23.81 14.05
C GLY A 53 28.75 25.17 13.60
N VAL A 54 29.36 25.91 14.53
CA VAL A 54 29.98 27.20 14.26
C VAL A 54 31.18 27.00 13.35
N ALA A 55 31.17 27.69 12.21
CA ALA A 55 32.29 27.72 11.27
C ALA A 55 33.23 28.90 11.55
N PHE A 56 32.65 30.02 11.93
CA PHE A 56 33.38 31.25 12.20
C PHE A 56 32.64 32.08 13.27
N GLU A 57 33.41 32.80 14.09
CA GLU A 57 32.93 33.72 15.12
C GLU A 57 33.44 35.10 14.83
N ILE A 58 32.58 36.10 14.91
CA ILE A 58 32.90 37.53 14.79
C ILE A 58 32.67 38.11 16.18
N GLU A 59 33.75 38.47 16.84
CA GLU A 59 33.76 38.99 18.21
C GLU A 59 33.47 40.48 18.25
N ASP A 60 32.91 40.96 19.39
CA ASP A 60 32.73 42.39 19.70
C ASP A 60 32.00 43.16 18.60
N VAL A 61 30.83 42.70 18.20
CA VAL A 61 30.06 43.28 17.10
C VAL A 61 29.28 44.53 17.57
N ASP A 62 29.59 45.69 17.00
CA ASP A 62 28.90 46.97 17.29
C ASP A 62 27.66 47.20 16.37
N ASP A 63 27.66 46.64 15.15
CA ASP A 63 26.61 46.80 14.14
C ASP A 63 26.08 45.45 13.66
N TYR A 64 24.94 45.08 14.19
CA TYR A 64 24.23 43.83 13.85
C TYR A 64 23.50 43.92 12.52
N GLY A 65 23.20 45.13 12.01
CA GLY A 65 22.44 45.34 10.77
C GLY A 65 23.14 44.79 9.54
N GLN A 66 24.50 44.81 9.52
CA GLN A 66 25.31 44.26 8.40
C GLN A 66 25.19 42.73 8.25
N TYR A 67 24.61 42.06 9.24
CA TYR A 67 24.37 40.61 9.27
C TYR A 67 22.88 40.24 9.23
N GLY A 68 21.98 41.25 9.05
CA GLY A 68 20.52 41.04 9.08
C GLY A 68 19.98 40.73 10.47
N LEU A 69 20.74 41.05 11.54
CA LEU A 69 20.35 40.67 12.93
C LEU A 69 19.65 41.81 13.68
N ASP A 70 19.53 43.01 13.11
CA ASP A 70 18.67 44.09 13.64
C ASP A 70 17.19 43.84 13.38
N ASP A 71 16.87 43.09 12.27
CA ASP A 71 15.55 42.60 11.91
C ASP A 71 15.69 41.15 11.43
N PRO A 72 15.88 40.20 12.35
CA PRO A 72 16.23 38.84 12.02
C PRO A 72 15.10 38.11 11.27
N GLU A 73 15.45 37.28 10.29
CA GLU A 73 14.53 36.45 9.53
C GLU A 73 13.75 35.46 10.43
N CYS A 74 14.36 35.02 11.52
CA CYS A 74 13.73 34.20 12.54
C CYS A 74 14.32 34.49 13.92
N THR A 75 13.45 34.58 14.93
CA THR A 75 13.84 34.60 16.34
C THR A 75 13.32 33.36 17.03
N ILE A 76 14.19 32.63 17.72
CA ILE A 76 13.88 31.38 18.42
C ILE A 76 14.10 31.62 19.91
N THR A 77 13.14 31.25 20.74
CA THR A 77 13.22 31.34 22.20
C THR A 77 13.11 29.93 22.80
N LEU A 78 14.07 29.59 23.64
CA LEU A 78 14.08 28.34 24.42
C LEU A 78 14.04 28.69 25.91
N GLU A 79 13.11 28.11 26.65
CA GLU A 79 13.00 28.30 28.09
C GLU A 79 13.27 26.98 28.83
N THR A 80 14.10 27.05 29.85
CA THR A 80 14.30 26.02 30.86
C THR A 80 13.71 26.50 32.18
N ASP A 81 13.79 25.73 33.25
CA ASP A 81 13.36 26.16 34.58
C ASP A 81 14.20 27.35 35.13
N ASP A 82 15.46 27.45 34.68
CA ASP A 82 16.44 28.39 35.25
C ASP A 82 16.73 29.57 34.29
N GLU A 83 16.68 29.38 32.99
CA GLU A 83 17.17 30.32 31.98
C GLU A 83 16.30 30.40 30.75
N THR A 84 16.37 31.54 30.05
CA THR A 84 15.78 31.77 28.72
C THR A 84 16.88 32.09 27.74
N TYR A 85 16.91 31.39 26.62
CA TYR A 85 17.83 31.60 25.53
C TYR A 85 17.09 32.20 24.33
N GLU A 86 17.62 33.27 23.77
CA GLU A 86 17.13 33.87 22.53
C GLU A 86 18.19 33.71 21.45
N ILE A 87 17.79 33.16 20.30
CA ILE A 87 18.65 32.93 19.14
C ILE A 87 18.03 33.64 17.96
N SER A 88 18.79 34.60 17.41
CA SER A 88 18.38 35.36 16.22
C SER A 88 19.11 34.84 14.98
N LEU A 89 18.31 34.53 13.94
CA LEU A 89 18.80 34.09 12.63
C LEU A 89 18.74 35.29 11.66
N GLY A 90 19.91 35.79 11.26
CA GLY A 90 20.06 36.90 10.32
C GLY A 90 20.18 36.42 8.87
N ASP A 91 20.89 37.18 8.07
CA ASP A 91 21.08 36.92 6.63
C ASP A 91 21.81 35.61 6.34
N TYR A 92 21.53 35.05 5.18
CA TYR A 92 22.27 33.88 4.65
C TYR A 92 23.40 34.35 3.73
N SER A 93 24.66 34.04 4.10
CA SER A 93 25.83 34.30 3.25
C SER A 93 25.86 33.25 2.13
N THR A 94 25.53 33.66 0.92
CA THR A 94 25.63 32.82 -0.28
C THR A 94 27.08 32.48 -0.65
N MET A 95 28.03 33.33 -0.26
CA MET A 95 29.46 33.12 -0.52
C MET A 95 30.00 31.95 0.31
N ASP A 96 29.63 31.90 1.59
CA ASP A 96 30.11 30.93 2.54
C ASP A 96 29.16 29.73 2.66
N SER A 97 27.94 29.84 2.12
CA SER A 97 26.84 28.88 2.31
C SER A 97 26.51 28.66 3.80
N GLN A 98 26.44 29.77 4.55
CA GLN A 98 26.26 29.80 6.00
C GLN A 98 25.33 30.93 6.41
N ARG A 99 24.66 30.75 7.56
CA ARG A 99 23.78 31.78 8.13
C ARG A 99 24.49 32.53 9.28
N TYR A 100 24.24 33.85 9.36
CA TYR A 100 24.60 34.63 10.51
C TYR A 100 23.62 34.41 11.65
N VAL A 101 24.13 34.15 12.84
CA VAL A 101 23.37 33.85 14.06
C VAL A 101 23.91 34.68 15.22
N SER A 102 23.01 35.19 16.07
CA SER A 102 23.34 35.77 17.36
C SER A 102 22.64 35.02 18.47
N ILE A 103 23.34 34.85 19.60
CA ILE A 103 22.79 34.27 20.85
C ILE A 103 22.73 35.31 21.98
N GLY A 104 22.90 36.58 21.65
CA GLY A 104 22.82 37.70 22.60
C GLY A 104 24.05 37.91 23.49
N ASP A 105 25.19 37.32 23.16
CA ASP A 105 26.46 37.40 23.92
C ASP A 105 27.43 38.47 23.43
N GLY A 106 27.04 39.27 22.45
CA GLY A 106 27.87 40.31 21.86
C GLY A 106 28.58 39.89 20.58
N ASN A 107 28.48 38.62 20.20
CA ASN A 107 29.13 38.04 19.03
C ASN A 107 28.14 37.67 17.93
N VAL A 108 28.66 37.44 16.72
CA VAL A 108 27.92 36.91 15.59
C VAL A 108 28.62 35.64 15.10
N TYR A 109 27.84 34.64 14.85
CA TYR A 109 28.31 33.31 14.46
C TYR A 109 27.89 32.99 13.03
N LEU A 110 28.76 32.38 12.23
CA LEU A 110 28.40 31.72 10.99
C LEU A 110 28.24 30.24 11.26
N VAL A 111 27.05 29.71 10.96
CA VAL A 111 26.71 28.32 11.20
C VAL A 111 26.58 27.51 9.91
N LYS A 112 27.13 26.28 9.90
CA LYS A 112 27.22 25.44 8.70
C LYS A 112 25.87 24.88 8.26
N ASN A 113 25.00 24.52 9.22
CA ASN A 113 23.67 24.00 8.96
C ASN A 113 22.70 25.13 9.19
N ASP A 114 21.94 25.53 8.16
CA ASP A 114 20.99 26.63 8.28
C ASP A 114 19.79 26.21 9.14
N PRO A 115 19.60 26.79 10.34
CA PRO A 115 18.44 26.46 11.18
C PRO A 115 17.10 26.85 10.54
N MET A 116 17.09 27.79 9.58
CA MET A 116 15.87 28.18 8.87
C MET A 116 15.16 27.01 8.20
N ASP A 117 15.89 25.99 7.74
CA ASP A 117 15.30 24.77 7.16
C ASP A 117 14.32 24.07 8.13
N SER A 118 14.55 24.23 9.44
CA SER A 118 13.72 23.64 10.48
C SER A 118 12.70 24.60 11.07
N PHE A 119 12.94 25.93 11.04
CA PHE A 119 12.13 26.91 11.76
C PHE A 119 11.24 27.77 10.85
N ASN A 120 11.52 27.85 9.55
CA ASN A 120 10.63 28.54 8.60
C ASN A 120 9.55 27.61 8.08
N VAL A 121 8.65 27.19 8.96
CA VAL A 121 7.58 26.22 8.68
C VAL A 121 6.24 26.68 9.26
N THR A 122 5.15 26.22 8.68
CA THR A 122 3.81 26.37 9.27
C THR A 122 3.56 25.24 10.27
N ILE A 123 2.48 25.35 11.05
CA ILE A 123 2.09 24.33 12.04
C ILE A 123 1.86 22.96 11.40
N ASP A 124 1.38 22.92 10.15
CA ASP A 124 1.11 21.68 9.43
C ASP A 124 2.34 20.77 9.27
N ALA A 125 3.55 21.37 9.22
CA ALA A 125 4.78 20.60 9.19
C ALA A 125 5.06 19.82 10.49
N LEU A 126 4.34 20.12 11.57
CA LEU A 126 4.57 19.57 12.91
C LEU A 126 3.46 18.61 13.36
N VAL A 127 2.51 18.29 12.49
CA VAL A 127 1.47 17.32 12.81
C VAL A 127 2.04 15.91 12.90
N LYS A 128 1.61 15.15 13.90
CA LYS A 128 1.78 13.69 13.96
C LYS A 128 0.65 13.05 13.18
N ASN A 129 0.93 12.68 11.95
CA ASN A 129 -0.02 11.95 11.12
C ASN A 129 -0.25 10.53 11.66
N ASP A 130 -1.41 9.97 11.31
CA ASP A 130 -1.67 8.54 11.51
C ASP A 130 -0.70 7.70 10.67
N GLU A 131 -0.50 6.45 11.07
CA GLU A 131 0.41 5.53 10.41
C GLU A 131 -0.36 4.36 9.80
N ILE A 132 0.04 3.98 8.59
CA ILE A 132 -0.44 2.76 7.94
C ILE A 132 0.62 1.68 8.15
N PRO A 133 0.27 0.49 8.70
CA PRO A 133 1.21 -0.60 8.86
C PRO A 133 1.81 -1.00 7.52
N ASN A 134 3.12 -1.21 7.45
CA ASN A 134 3.74 -1.76 6.25
C ASN A 134 3.41 -3.25 6.12
N PHE A 135 2.35 -3.57 5.38
CA PHE A 135 1.86 -4.94 5.21
C PHE A 135 2.85 -5.90 4.54
N ASN A 136 3.91 -5.39 3.88
CA ASN A 136 4.99 -6.24 3.38
C ASN A 136 6.00 -6.66 4.47
N GLN A 137 5.97 -6.01 5.61
CA GLN A 137 6.92 -6.23 6.71
C GLN A 137 6.26 -6.83 7.95
N VAL A 138 4.98 -7.16 7.90
CA VAL A 138 4.32 -7.90 8.97
C VAL A 138 4.68 -9.38 8.90
N GLU A 139 4.51 -10.11 9.99
CA GLU A 139 4.73 -11.55 10.02
C GLU A 139 3.62 -12.28 9.25
N LYS A 140 2.37 -11.90 9.51
CA LYS A 140 1.20 -12.54 8.92
C LYS A 140 0.03 -11.55 8.82
N ILE A 141 -0.74 -11.67 7.74
CA ILE A 141 -2.07 -11.07 7.61
C ILE A 141 -3.08 -12.21 7.70
N SER A 142 -3.92 -12.21 8.74
CA SER A 142 -4.87 -13.28 9.02
C SER A 142 -6.22 -13.08 8.36
N GLU A 143 -6.68 -11.82 8.23
CA GLU A 143 -7.99 -11.48 7.66
C GLU A 143 -7.93 -10.13 6.93
N ILE A 144 -8.60 -10.05 5.79
CA ILE A 144 -8.85 -8.81 5.03
C ILE A 144 -10.35 -8.74 4.81
N LYS A 145 -10.98 -7.74 5.40
CA LYS A 145 -12.42 -7.55 5.30
C LYS A 145 -12.74 -6.19 4.70
N VAL A 146 -13.61 -6.20 3.71
CA VAL A 146 -14.14 -5.00 3.06
C VAL A 146 -15.65 -4.98 3.23
N SER A 147 -16.19 -3.80 3.49
CA SER A 147 -17.64 -3.58 3.56
C SER A 147 -18.02 -2.19 3.03
N GLY A 148 -19.27 -2.03 2.65
CA GLY A 148 -19.81 -0.80 2.07
C GLY A 148 -20.22 -0.97 0.62
N SER A 149 -19.66 -0.20 -0.31
CA SER A 149 -19.96 -0.28 -1.75
C SER A 149 -19.64 -1.62 -2.40
N THR A 150 -18.72 -2.37 -1.81
CA THR A 150 -18.41 -3.78 -2.14
C THR A 150 -18.21 -4.56 -0.85
N SER A 151 -18.05 -5.88 -0.96
CA SER A 151 -17.79 -6.73 0.19
C SER A 151 -16.75 -7.81 -0.13
N LEU A 152 -15.85 -8.04 0.83
CA LEU A 152 -14.86 -9.11 0.83
C LEU A 152 -14.68 -9.60 2.27
N ASP A 153 -14.54 -10.91 2.46
CA ASP A 153 -14.11 -11.52 3.72
C ASP A 153 -13.07 -12.59 3.35
N ALA A 154 -11.83 -12.15 3.22
CA ALA A 154 -10.72 -13.01 2.85
C ALA A 154 -9.91 -13.41 4.07
N LYS A 155 -9.59 -14.70 4.19
CA LYS A 155 -8.84 -15.28 5.29
C LYS A 155 -7.59 -15.97 4.80
N TYR A 156 -6.52 -15.83 5.58
CA TYR A 156 -5.34 -16.65 5.40
C TYR A 156 -5.66 -18.10 5.69
N LYS A 157 -5.25 -18.97 4.81
CA LYS A 157 -5.26 -20.43 5.00
C LYS A 157 -4.03 -21.04 4.35
N GLU A 158 -3.49 -22.07 4.98
CA GLU A 158 -2.51 -22.91 4.30
C GLU A 158 -3.19 -23.63 3.14
N ASN A 159 -2.56 -23.60 1.98
CA ASN A 159 -3.08 -24.24 0.79
C ASN A 159 -2.77 -25.74 0.80
N ASP A 160 -3.60 -26.50 1.49
CA ASP A 160 -3.55 -27.96 1.50
C ASP A 160 -4.59 -28.53 0.53
N GLY A 161 -4.32 -28.36 -0.77
CA GLY A 161 -5.22 -28.79 -1.84
C GLY A 161 -6.48 -27.93 -2.03
N LEU A 162 -6.53 -26.73 -1.46
CA LEU A 162 -7.66 -25.79 -1.62
C LEU A 162 -7.63 -25.08 -2.97
N SER A 163 -6.45 -24.86 -3.52
CA SER A 163 -6.21 -24.29 -4.84
C SER A 163 -5.08 -25.05 -5.54
N ASP A 164 -5.17 -25.17 -6.85
CA ASP A 164 -4.12 -25.74 -7.70
C ASP A 164 -2.95 -24.77 -7.96
N ASN A 165 -3.02 -23.55 -7.45
CA ASN A 165 -1.89 -22.64 -7.38
C ASN A 165 -1.30 -22.67 -5.96
N GLU A 166 -0.12 -23.24 -5.79
CA GLU A 166 0.56 -23.40 -4.51
C GLU A 166 0.76 -22.08 -3.72
N ASN A 167 0.84 -20.96 -4.44
CA ASN A 167 1.09 -19.65 -3.85
C ASN A 167 -0.17 -19.01 -3.25
N ASP A 168 -1.34 -19.60 -3.41
CA ASP A 168 -2.58 -19.06 -2.87
C ASP A 168 -2.66 -19.30 -1.36
N ILE A 169 -2.75 -18.21 -0.63
CA ILE A 169 -2.86 -18.22 0.84
C ILE A 169 -4.06 -17.42 1.35
N TYR A 170 -4.80 -16.74 0.48
CA TYR A 170 -6.01 -16.00 0.83
C TYR A 170 -7.21 -16.62 0.15
N PHE A 171 -8.25 -16.90 0.94
CA PHE A 171 -9.47 -17.56 0.48
C PHE A 171 -10.69 -16.82 0.97
N VAL A 172 -11.75 -16.83 0.16
CA VAL A 172 -13.09 -16.36 0.53
C VAL A 172 -14.04 -17.55 0.55
N ASN A 173 -14.98 -17.57 1.50
CA ASN A 173 -16.04 -18.58 1.49
C ASN A 173 -17.19 -18.09 0.61
N LYS A 174 -17.38 -18.72 -0.54
CA LYS A 174 -18.49 -18.44 -1.46
C LYS A 174 -19.25 -19.74 -1.75
N ASP A 175 -20.55 -19.72 -1.56
CA ASP A 175 -21.42 -20.90 -1.73
C ASP A 175 -20.96 -22.12 -0.93
N LYS A 176 -20.46 -21.92 0.29
CA LYS A 176 -19.90 -22.95 1.19
C LYS A 176 -18.64 -23.65 0.62
N LYS A 177 -17.98 -23.04 -0.34
CA LYS A 177 -16.69 -23.50 -0.86
C LYS A 177 -15.65 -22.40 -0.67
N GLU A 178 -14.44 -22.80 -0.35
CA GLU A 178 -13.29 -21.91 -0.37
C GLU A 178 -12.95 -21.58 -1.83
N GLN A 179 -12.85 -20.30 -2.12
CA GLN A 179 -12.43 -19.78 -3.43
C GLN A 179 -11.14 -19.01 -3.24
N PRO A 180 -10.08 -19.36 -3.98
CA PRO A 180 -8.81 -18.65 -3.86
C PRO A 180 -8.89 -17.22 -4.41
N LEU A 181 -8.08 -16.36 -3.80
CA LEU A 181 -7.70 -15.07 -4.34
C LEU A 181 -6.27 -15.17 -4.89
N ASP A 182 -5.97 -14.41 -5.92
CA ASP A 182 -4.60 -14.24 -6.39
C ASP A 182 -3.77 -13.50 -5.33
N THR A 183 -2.89 -14.22 -4.66
CA THR A 183 -2.06 -13.67 -3.59
C THR A 183 -1.23 -12.46 -4.03
N ASN A 184 -0.84 -12.39 -5.30
CA ASN A 184 -0.09 -11.25 -5.83
C ASN A 184 -1.01 -10.01 -6.02
N LEU A 185 -2.25 -10.21 -6.45
CA LEU A 185 -3.24 -9.12 -6.51
C LEU A 185 -3.58 -8.61 -5.13
N VAL A 186 -3.75 -9.50 -4.14
CA VAL A 186 -3.96 -9.12 -2.73
C VAL A 186 -2.79 -8.30 -2.21
N LYS A 187 -1.54 -8.74 -2.45
CA LYS A 187 -0.35 -7.97 -2.07
C LYS A 187 -0.29 -6.62 -2.76
N THR A 188 -0.62 -6.56 -4.05
CA THR A 188 -0.67 -5.30 -4.81
C THR A 188 -1.71 -4.34 -4.23
N TYR A 189 -2.89 -4.83 -3.91
CA TYR A 189 -3.95 -4.05 -3.27
C TYR A 189 -3.48 -3.47 -1.91
N LEU A 190 -2.88 -4.29 -1.05
CA LEU A 190 -2.36 -3.82 0.24
C LEU A 190 -1.20 -2.84 0.08
N ASN A 191 -0.38 -2.97 -0.96
CA ASN A 191 0.64 -1.98 -1.30
C ASN A 191 0.03 -0.64 -1.71
N ASN A 192 -1.08 -0.64 -2.43
CA ASN A 192 -1.81 0.59 -2.75
C ASN A 192 -2.34 1.28 -1.49
N VAL A 193 -2.82 0.50 -0.50
CA VAL A 193 -3.21 1.04 0.81
C VAL A 193 -2.01 1.65 1.53
N ASN A 194 -0.85 0.98 1.53
CA ASN A 194 0.39 1.52 2.12
C ASN A 194 0.90 2.79 1.44
N ALA A 195 0.57 2.99 0.16
CA ALA A 195 1.01 4.13 -0.63
C ALA A 195 0.12 5.38 -0.45
N LEU A 196 -0.94 5.31 0.35
CA LEU A 196 -1.77 6.48 0.67
C LEU A 196 -0.93 7.60 1.26
N ASN A 197 -1.09 8.79 0.71
CA ASN A 197 -0.43 9.98 1.21
C ASN A 197 -1.26 10.64 2.32
N LEU A 198 -0.89 10.41 3.57
CA LEU A 198 -1.48 11.06 4.74
C LEU A 198 -0.85 12.43 5.07
N GLY A 199 -0.17 13.05 4.11
CA GLY A 199 0.47 14.37 4.29
C GLY A 199 -0.49 15.56 4.22
N THR A 200 -1.69 15.40 3.67
CA THR A 200 -2.68 16.47 3.52
C THR A 200 -3.92 16.15 4.35
N TYR A 201 -4.06 16.78 5.49
CA TYR A 201 -5.27 16.68 6.30
C TYR A 201 -6.20 17.90 6.09
N VAL A 202 -7.50 17.71 6.28
CA VAL A 202 -8.51 18.77 6.22
C VAL A 202 -9.00 19.21 7.60
N THR A 203 -8.85 18.37 8.60
CA THR A 203 -9.01 18.65 10.02
C THR A 203 -8.21 17.62 10.84
N TYR A 204 -7.68 18.03 11.98
CA TYR A 204 -6.97 17.16 12.93
C TYR A 204 -7.76 16.87 14.20
N ASN A 205 -8.93 17.49 14.35
CA ASN A 205 -9.80 17.31 15.52
C ASN A 205 -11.27 17.28 15.06
N ALA A 206 -11.60 16.31 14.19
CA ALA A 206 -12.91 16.17 13.59
C ALA A 206 -14.03 16.13 14.64
N THR A 207 -15.04 16.96 14.42
CA THR A 207 -16.33 16.93 15.12
C THR A 207 -17.30 15.99 14.39
N ASP A 208 -18.42 15.66 15.03
CA ASP A 208 -19.47 14.83 14.40
C ASP A 208 -20.04 15.53 13.15
N GLU A 209 -20.16 16.88 13.16
CA GLU A 209 -20.60 17.63 12.00
C GLU A 209 -19.58 17.57 10.85
N GLU A 210 -18.29 17.56 11.15
CA GLU A 210 -17.24 17.41 10.15
C GLU A 210 -17.19 15.99 9.59
N LEU A 211 -17.42 14.95 10.41
CA LEU A 211 -17.57 13.58 9.91
C LEU A 211 -18.71 13.50 8.89
N VAL A 212 -19.87 14.09 9.19
CA VAL A 212 -21.00 14.18 8.24
C VAL A 212 -20.61 14.96 6.97
N LYS A 213 -19.96 16.12 7.15
CA LYS A 213 -19.54 16.99 6.04
C LYS A 213 -18.63 16.26 5.05
N TYR A 214 -17.71 15.45 5.57
CA TYR A 214 -16.75 14.71 4.77
C TYR A 214 -17.21 13.28 4.42
N GLY A 215 -18.44 12.88 4.81
CA GLY A 215 -19.05 11.58 4.49
C GLY A 215 -18.34 10.41 5.18
N LEU A 216 -17.82 10.63 6.39
CA LEU A 216 -17.11 9.64 7.20
C LEU A 216 -17.91 9.22 8.46
N ASP A 217 -19.11 9.74 8.64
CA ASP A 217 -20.12 9.24 9.59
C ASP A 217 -20.73 7.92 9.09
N GLU A 218 -20.97 7.81 7.78
CA GLU A 218 -21.40 6.60 7.09
C GLU A 218 -20.46 6.35 5.88
N PRO A 219 -19.24 5.85 6.10
CA PRO A 219 -18.25 5.72 5.05
C PRO A 219 -18.72 4.74 3.96
N GLN A 220 -18.53 5.12 2.70
CA GLN A 220 -18.92 4.31 1.56
C GLN A 220 -18.11 3.02 1.45
N TYR A 221 -16.87 3.03 1.94
CA TYR A 221 -15.98 1.89 1.90
C TYR A 221 -15.20 1.79 3.20
N ASN A 222 -15.14 0.58 3.74
CA ASN A 222 -14.39 0.27 4.95
C ASN A 222 -13.47 -0.91 4.66
N LEU A 223 -12.20 -0.77 5.00
CA LEU A 223 -11.21 -1.85 4.99
C LEU A 223 -10.79 -2.14 6.42
N GLU A 224 -10.83 -3.41 6.81
CA GLU A 224 -10.27 -3.93 8.05
C GLU A 224 -9.22 -4.99 7.70
N VAL A 225 -8.01 -4.85 8.22
CA VAL A 225 -6.92 -5.80 8.05
C VAL A 225 -6.44 -6.26 9.42
N LYS A 226 -6.54 -7.56 9.70
CA LYS A 226 -5.95 -8.17 10.89
C LYS A 226 -4.58 -8.72 10.55
N TYR A 227 -3.60 -8.37 11.36
CA TYR A 227 -2.21 -8.73 11.10
C TYR A 227 -1.42 -8.93 12.39
N THR A 228 -0.38 -9.75 12.31
CA THR A 228 0.64 -9.92 13.34
C THR A 228 1.87 -9.14 12.91
N PRO A 229 2.34 -8.12 13.67
CA PRO A 229 3.58 -7.42 13.36
C PRO A 229 4.78 -8.35 13.50
N LYS A 230 5.88 -8.06 12.80
CA LYS A 230 7.16 -8.72 13.09
C LYS A 230 7.67 -8.29 14.45
N SER A 231 8.09 -9.25 15.25
CA SER A 231 8.83 -8.99 16.49
C SER A 231 10.21 -8.41 16.18
N GLU A 232 10.56 -7.28 16.76
CA GLU A 232 11.91 -6.70 16.66
C GLU A 232 12.91 -7.42 17.59
N ASP A 233 12.43 -8.10 18.63
CA ASP A 233 13.24 -8.84 19.59
C ASP A 233 12.96 -10.34 19.53
N SER A 234 14.02 -11.12 19.37
CA SER A 234 14.01 -12.59 19.40
C SER A 234 13.83 -13.19 20.81
N SER A 235 13.32 -12.43 21.79
CA SER A 235 12.99 -12.95 23.10
C SER A 235 11.63 -13.65 23.06
N GLU A 236 11.62 -14.92 23.35
CA GLU A 236 10.50 -15.89 23.22
C GLU A 236 9.23 -15.59 24.06
N ASP A 237 9.06 -14.39 24.63
CA ASP A 237 7.95 -14.11 25.55
C ASP A 237 7.12 -12.83 25.27
N SER A 238 7.35 -12.16 24.14
CA SER A 238 6.42 -11.15 23.66
C SER A 238 5.42 -11.82 22.71
N GLY A 239 4.34 -12.35 23.26
CA GLY A 239 3.23 -12.88 22.46
C GLY A 239 2.77 -11.80 21.47
N ASP A 240 3.14 -11.95 20.19
CA ASP A 240 2.76 -11.07 19.12
C ASP A 240 1.24 -11.06 19.00
N SER A 241 0.59 -10.13 19.68
CA SER A 241 -0.85 -9.99 19.64
C SER A 241 -1.27 -9.48 18.26
N GLU A 242 -2.23 -10.18 17.66
CA GLU A 242 -2.87 -9.74 16.44
C GLU A 242 -3.39 -8.30 16.60
N LYS A 243 -3.08 -7.45 15.64
CA LYS A 243 -3.52 -6.05 15.55
C LYS A 243 -4.54 -5.89 14.42
N THR A 244 -5.35 -4.86 14.54
CA THR A 244 -6.34 -4.52 13.51
C THR A 244 -6.06 -3.11 12.99
N PHE A 245 -5.93 -2.98 11.68
CA PHE A 245 -5.90 -1.71 10.96
C PHE A 245 -7.27 -1.48 10.34
N ILE A 246 -7.81 -0.27 10.46
CA ILE A 246 -9.10 0.10 9.87
C ILE A 246 -8.91 1.38 9.05
N LEU A 247 -9.40 1.37 7.81
CA LEU A 247 -9.47 2.51 6.92
C LEU A 247 -10.93 2.76 6.54
N HIS A 248 -11.40 3.96 6.83
CA HIS A 248 -12.71 4.46 6.40
C HIS A 248 -12.52 5.38 5.20
N VAL A 249 -13.29 5.20 4.13
CA VAL A 249 -13.22 6.00 2.90
C VAL A 249 -14.61 6.55 2.59
N SER A 250 -14.71 7.86 2.41
CA SER A 250 -15.96 8.53 2.04
C SER A 250 -16.40 8.18 0.62
N ALA A 251 -17.63 8.55 0.26
CA ALA A 251 -18.00 8.69 -1.14
C ALA A 251 -17.13 9.77 -1.81
N LYS A 252 -16.89 9.60 -3.11
CA LYS A 252 -16.19 10.60 -3.91
C LYS A 252 -17.02 11.90 -3.98
N GLN A 253 -16.38 13.02 -3.71
CA GLN A 253 -16.94 14.36 -3.79
C GLN A 253 -16.16 15.13 -4.86
N ASP A 254 -16.73 15.31 -6.04
CA ASP A 254 -16.03 15.79 -7.24
C ASP A 254 -14.81 14.89 -7.57
N ASP A 255 -13.60 15.46 -7.57
CA ASP A 255 -12.34 14.74 -7.86
C ASP A 255 -11.60 14.27 -6.59
N LYS A 256 -12.22 14.37 -5.41
CA LYS A 256 -11.61 14.09 -4.12
C LYS A 256 -12.42 13.08 -3.33
N ALA A 257 -11.75 12.41 -2.41
CA ALA A 257 -12.39 11.66 -1.34
C ALA A 257 -11.64 11.90 -0.02
N TYR A 258 -12.24 11.47 1.06
CA TYR A 258 -11.69 11.66 2.39
C TYR A 258 -11.51 10.31 3.08
N VAL A 259 -10.45 10.22 3.87
CA VAL A 259 -10.15 9.00 4.62
C VAL A 259 -9.89 9.31 6.09
N ARG A 260 -10.16 8.31 6.93
CA ARG A 260 -9.88 8.31 8.36
C ARG A 260 -9.33 6.95 8.77
N ILE A 261 -8.31 6.93 9.61
CA ILE A 261 -7.72 5.71 10.16
C ILE A 261 -8.40 5.39 11.50
N GLY A 262 -9.13 4.27 11.56
CA GLY A 262 -9.83 3.84 12.76
C GLY A 262 -10.67 4.96 13.38
N ASP A 263 -10.48 5.20 14.68
CA ASP A 263 -11.17 6.26 15.43
C ASP A 263 -10.36 7.57 15.51
N SER A 264 -9.32 7.74 14.69
CA SER A 264 -8.56 8.98 14.62
C SER A 264 -9.48 10.18 14.35
N LYS A 265 -9.12 11.33 14.92
CA LYS A 265 -9.80 12.60 14.64
C LYS A 265 -9.19 13.36 13.46
N ILE A 266 -8.16 12.79 12.83
CA ILE A 266 -7.57 13.38 11.62
C ILE A 266 -8.33 12.87 10.40
N ILE A 267 -8.77 13.79 9.56
CA ILE A 267 -9.37 13.48 8.26
C ILE A 267 -8.39 13.92 7.18
N TYR A 268 -8.05 13.00 6.29
CA TYR A 268 -7.15 13.26 5.18
C TYR A 268 -7.92 13.36 3.87
N GLU A 269 -7.44 14.23 2.98
CA GLU A 269 -7.89 14.31 1.60
C GLU A 269 -7.02 13.39 0.74
N ILE A 270 -7.66 12.59 -0.11
CA ILE A 270 -6.99 11.72 -1.08
C ILE A 270 -7.41 12.06 -2.50
N THR A 271 -6.52 11.80 -3.44
CA THR A 271 -6.72 11.99 -4.87
C THR A 271 -7.67 10.94 -5.46
N GLU A 272 -8.15 11.19 -6.69
CA GLU A 272 -8.99 10.22 -7.43
C GLU A 272 -8.27 8.89 -7.67
N ASP A 273 -6.97 8.92 -7.97
CA ASP A 273 -6.19 7.71 -8.21
C ASP A 273 -5.98 6.90 -6.93
N GLU A 274 -5.68 7.57 -5.81
CA GLU A 274 -5.62 6.92 -4.49
C GLU A 274 -6.97 6.30 -4.12
N TYR A 275 -8.06 7.04 -4.31
CA TYR A 275 -9.41 6.53 -4.08
C TYR A 275 -9.69 5.25 -4.86
N LYS A 276 -9.44 5.23 -6.19
CA LYS A 276 -9.62 4.05 -7.03
C LYS A 276 -8.78 2.87 -6.51
N ASN A 277 -7.53 3.12 -6.19
CA ASN A 277 -6.59 2.09 -5.75
C ASN A 277 -7.00 1.45 -4.41
N VAL A 278 -7.46 2.24 -3.43
CA VAL A 278 -7.81 1.71 -2.10
C VAL A 278 -9.22 1.12 -2.06
N THR A 279 -10.11 1.49 -2.97
CA THR A 279 -11.47 0.95 -3.03
C THR A 279 -11.61 -0.26 -3.96
N ASP A 280 -10.54 -0.69 -4.64
CA ASP A 280 -10.52 -1.86 -5.53
C ASP A 280 -10.31 -3.21 -4.79
N GLY A 281 -10.82 -3.32 -3.57
CA GLY A 281 -10.75 -4.52 -2.74
C GLY A 281 -11.99 -5.40 -2.86
N SER A 282 -12.37 -5.82 -4.06
CA SER A 282 -13.50 -6.73 -4.29
C SER A 282 -13.04 -8.15 -4.60
N TYR A 283 -13.95 -9.13 -4.52
CA TYR A 283 -13.66 -10.50 -4.96
C TYR A 283 -13.22 -10.53 -6.43
N ASP A 284 -13.90 -9.80 -7.31
CA ASP A 284 -13.61 -9.83 -8.76
C ASP A 284 -12.32 -9.10 -9.11
N SER A 285 -11.91 -8.08 -8.34
CA SER A 285 -10.62 -7.43 -8.54
C SER A 285 -9.42 -8.25 -8.04
N LEU A 286 -9.65 -9.11 -7.03
CA LEU A 286 -8.58 -9.85 -6.35
C LEU A 286 -8.52 -11.35 -6.70
N ARG A 287 -9.52 -11.88 -7.42
CA ARG A 287 -9.50 -13.28 -7.88
C ARG A 287 -8.60 -13.47 -9.10
N HIS A 288 -8.18 -14.71 -9.34
CA HIS A 288 -7.39 -15.04 -10.52
C HIS A 288 -8.08 -14.65 -11.83
N LYS A 289 -7.33 -13.96 -12.69
CA LYS A 289 -7.73 -13.69 -14.07
C LYS A 289 -7.33 -14.83 -15.01
N SER A 290 -6.31 -15.61 -14.67
CA SER A 290 -5.90 -16.78 -15.46
C SER A 290 -6.94 -17.90 -15.35
N VAL A 291 -7.31 -18.51 -16.47
CA VAL A 291 -8.18 -19.68 -16.52
C VAL A 291 -7.45 -20.92 -16.00
N VAL A 292 -6.18 -21.06 -16.38
CA VAL A 292 -5.25 -22.06 -15.81
C VAL A 292 -4.43 -21.39 -14.75
N THR A 293 -4.64 -21.74 -13.51
CA THR A 293 -4.01 -21.15 -12.33
C THR A 293 -2.83 -21.95 -11.81
N ALA A 294 -2.80 -23.26 -12.11
CA ALA A 294 -1.70 -24.15 -11.76
C ALA A 294 -0.40 -23.80 -12.49
N ASP A 295 0.72 -24.10 -11.87
CA ASP A 295 1.97 -24.21 -12.61
C ASP A 295 1.87 -25.47 -13.50
N LEU A 296 2.17 -25.32 -14.79
CA LEU A 296 2.12 -26.44 -15.73
C LEU A 296 3.17 -27.52 -15.42
N SER A 297 4.20 -27.22 -14.62
CA SER A 297 5.12 -28.23 -14.09
C SER A 297 4.44 -29.21 -13.13
N ASP A 298 3.31 -28.84 -12.50
CA ASP A 298 2.53 -29.70 -11.60
C ASP A 298 1.42 -30.47 -12.30
N VAL A 299 1.21 -30.19 -13.60
CA VAL A 299 0.23 -30.89 -14.44
C VAL A 299 0.91 -32.10 -15.08
N ASP A 300 0.28 -33.27 -14.97
CA ASP A 300 0.73 -34.52 -15.61
C ASP A 300 0.30 -34.58 -17.08
N SER A 301 -0.96 -34.26 -17.35
CA SER A 301 -1.50 -34.26 -18.70
C SER A 301 -2.68 -33.30 -18.86
N VAL A 302 -2.90 -32.92 -20.11
CA VAL A 302 -4.06 -32.12 -20.53
C VAL A 302 -4.85 -32.95 -21.54
N LYS A 303 -6.03 -33.38 -21.16
CA LYS A 303 -6.97 -34.01 -22.09
C LYS A 303 -7.77 -32.94 -22.79
N VAL A 304 -7.58 -32.75 -24.08
CA VAL A 304 -8.27 -31.74 -24.90
C VAL A 304 -9.35 -32.42 -25.74
N THR A 305 -10.56 -31.85 -25.73
CA THR A 305 -11.64 -32.23 -26.66
C THR A 305 -11.83 -31.13 -27.68
N LEU A 306 -11.61 -31.45 -28.95
CA LEU A 306 -11.74 -30.55 -30.10
C LEU A 306 -12.50 -31.25 -31.22
N GLU A 307 -13.57 -30.64 -31.75
CA GLU A 307 -14.41 -31.22 -32.80
C GLU A 307 -14.86 -32.67 -32.48
N ASP A 308 -15.35 -32.91 -31.28
CA ASP A 308 -15.79 -34.20 -30.74
C ASP A 308 -14.72 -35.30 -30.71
N LYS A 309 -13.44 -34.93 -30.72
CA LYS A 309 -12.33 -35.86 -30.59
C LYS A 309 -11.46 -35.52 -29.39
N ASP A 310 -11.06 -36.55 -28.71
CA ASP A 310 -10.21 -36.45 -27.52
C ASP A 310 -8.73 -36.67 -27.85
N TYR A 311 -7.90 -35.80 -27.31
CA TYR A 311 -6.45 -35.85 -27.43
C TYR A 311 -5.81 -35.69 -26.07
N THR A 312 -4.83 -36.52 -25.72
CA THR A 312 -4.12 -36.43 -24.43
C THR A 312 -2.69 -35.96 -24.70
N ILE A 313 -2.39 -34.76 -24.21
CA ILE A 313 -1.05 -34.15 -24.28
C ILE A 313 -0.42 -34.26 -22.90
N ASN A 314 0.67 -35.04 -22.78
CA ASN A 314 1.37 -35.22 -21.52
C ASN A 314 2.37 -34.09 -21.33
N LEU A 315 2.51 -33.62 -20.08
CA LEU A 315 3.46 -32.59 -19.67
C LEU A 315 4.53 -33.20 -18.77
N SER A 316 5.77 -32.81 -18.98
CA SER A 316 6.89 -33.23 -18.15
C SER A 316 7.89 -32.07 -18.02
N GLU A 317 8.65 -32.08 -16.94
CA GLU A 317 9.73 -31.11 -16.75
C GLU A 317 11.07 -31.69 -17.29
N LYS A 318 11.77 -30.88 -18.07
CA LYS A 318 13.09 -31.23 -18.60
C LYS A 318 14.03 -30.03 -18.51
N LYS A 319 15.00 -30.09 -17.62
CA LYS A 319 15.98 -29.01 -17.36
C LYS A 319 15.33 -27.69 -16.89
N GLY A 320 14.20 -27.75 -16.22
CA GLY A 320 13.46 -26.55 -15.72
C GLY A 320 12.41 -26.04 -16.72
N ASP A 321 12.30 -26.60 -17.92
CA ASP A 321 11.27 -26.23 -18.89
C ASP A 321 10.18 -27.30 -18.96
N VAL A 322 8.92 -26.86 -19.13
CA VAL A 322 7.80 -27.75 -19.36
C VAL A 322 7.79 -28.19 -20.82
N VAL A 323 7.88 -29.50 -21.03
CA VAL A 323 7.89 -30.14 -22.35
C VAL A 323 6.59 -30.90 -22.54
N SER A 324 5.98 -30.73 -23.72
CA SER A 324 4.78 -31.46 -24.15
C SER A 324 5.13 -32.69 -24.96
N THR A 325 4.38 -33.80 -24.78
CA THR A 325 4.50 -35.00 -25.60
C THR A 325 3.12 -35.49 -26.06
N TYR A 326 3.02 -35.94 -27.30
CA TYR A 326 1.81 -36.53 -27.88
C TYR A 326 2.14 -37.81 -28.65
N ASP A 327 1.38 -38.88 -28.45
CA ASP A 327 1.65 -40.23 -29.03
C ASP A 327 3.08 -40.74 -28.81
N GLY A 328 3.72 -40.31 -27.70
CA GLY A 328 5.09 -40.70 -27.35
C GLY A 328 6.19 -39.86 -28.00
N GLU A 329 5.84 -38.89 -28.83
CA GLU A 329 6.80 -37.96 -29.47
C GLU A 329 6.80 -36.62 -28.74
N GLU A 330 8.01 -36.06 -28.54
CA GLU A 330 8.19 -34.72 -27.97
C GLU A 330 7.76 -33.68 -29.01
N ILE A 331 6.97 -32.68 -28.54
CA ILE A 331 6.48 -31.60 -29.37
C ILE A 331 7.52 -30.47 -29.34
N GLU A 332 7.93 -30.02 -30.53
CA GLU A 332 8.82 -28.87 -30.62
C GLU A 332 8.08 -27.57 -30.29
N GLY A 333 8.72 -26.74 -29.46
CA GLY A 333 8.20 -25.42 -29.08
C GLY A 333 7.25 -25.42 -27.84
N THR A 334 6.78 -24.24 -27.52
CA THR A 334 5.96 -23.98 -26.32
C THR A 334 4.56 -23.47 -26.65
N ASP A 335 4.17 -23.44 -27.92
CA ASP A 335 2.92 -22.79 -28.39
C ASP A 335 1.69 -23.26 -27.61
N PHE A 336 1.60 -24.58 -27.34
CA PHE A 336 0.46 -25.12 -26.58
C PHE A 336 0.44 -24.66 -25.12
N THR A 337 1.57 -24.75 -24.43
CA THR A 337 1.70 -24.33 -23.04
C THR A 337 1.55 -22.82 -22.89
N ASP A 338 2.04 -22.05 -23.86
CA ASP A 338 1.90 -20.61 -23.89
C ASP A 338 0.45 -20.18 -24.15
N ALA A 339 -0.26 -20.87 -25.06
CA ALA A 339 -1.67 -20.63 -25.31
C ALA A 339 -2.54 -20.94 -24.07
N LEU A 340 -2.26 -22.01 -23.32
CA LEU A 340 -2.93 -22.30 -22.04
C LEU A 340 -2.71 -21.19 -21.02
N LYS A 341 -1.47 -20.71 -20.85
CA LYS A 341 -1.10 -19.61 -19.92
C LYS A 341 -1.69 -18.26 -20.35
N ALA A 342 -1.89 -18.06 -21.65
CA ALA A 342 -2.46 -16.82 -22.20
C ALA A 342 -3.96 -16.68 -21.95
N LEU A 343 -4.71 -17.77 -21.66
CA LEU A 343 -6.13 -17.71 -21.37
C LEU A 343 -6.39 -16.91 -20.10
N LYS A 344 -6.79 -15.65 -20.27
CA LYS A 344 -7.08 -14.72 -19.17
C LYS A 344 -8.46 -14.12 -19.31
N ALA A 345 -9.16 -14.00 -18.19
CA ALA A 345 -10.45 -13.31 -18.10
C ALA A 345 -10.31 -11.87 -18.57
N SER A 346 -11.14 -11.48 -19.53
CA SER A 346 -11.37 -10.07 -19.88
C SER A 346 -12.48 -9.47 -19.03
N ASP A 347 -13.37 -10.32 -18.52
CA ASP A 347 -14.45 -9.98 -17.60
C ASP A 347 -14.91 -11.24 -16.86
N PHE A 348 -15.66 -11.08 -15.77
CA PHE A 348 -16.27 -12.18 -15.03
C PHE A 348 -17.77 -12.22 -15.24
N THR A 349 -18.32 -13.46 -15.34
CA THR A 349 -19.73 -13.66 -15.57
C THR A 349 -20.26 -14.91 -14.86
N SER A 350 -21.55 -14.92 -14.56
CA SER A 350 -22.31 -16.07 -14.11
C SER A 350 -23.41 -16.47 -15.12
N GLU A 351 -23.36 -15.94 -16.33
CA GLU A 351 -24.32 -16.28 -17.39
C GLU A 351 -24.11 -17.73 -17.83
N GLU A 352 -25.19 -18.47 -18.03
CA GLU A 352 -25.12 -19.85 -18.52
C GLU A 352 -24.75 -19.89 -20.00
N PRO A 353 -23.94 -20.89 -20.45
CA PRO A 353 -23.61 -21.05 -21.84
C PRO A 353 -24.88 -21.28 -22.70
N SER A 354 -25.03 -20.49 -23.75
CA SER A 354 -26.16 -20.61 -24.71
C SER A 354 -25.73 -20.98 -26.11
N GLU A 355 -24.45 -20.93 -26.41
CA GLU A 355 -23.87 -21.14 -27.72
C GLU A 355 -23.01 -22.42 -27.77
N LYS A 356 -22.48 -22.73 -28.93
CA LYS A 356 -21.68 -23.95 -29.18
C LYS A 356 -20.38 -23.91 -28.38
N GLU A 357 -20.01 -25.07 -27.81
CA GLU A 357 -18.67 -25.34 -27.27
C GLU A 357 -17.64 -25.29 -28.42
N GLU A 358 -16.59 -24.49 -28.29
CA GLU A 358 -15.52 -24.37 -29.28
C GLU A 358 -14.38 -25.34 -28.97
N ILE A 359 -13.99 -25.44 -27.69
CA ILE A 359 -12.94 -26.35 -27.19
C ILE A 359 -13.15 -26.60 -25.69
N SER A 360 -12.81 -27.77 -25.23
CA SER A 360 -12.70 -28.06 -23.82
C SER A 360 -11.42 -28.81 -23.47
N PHE A 361 -10.98 -28.71 -22.24
CA PHE A 361 -9.84 -29.46 -21.74
C PHE A 361 -9.98 -29.80 -20.26
N THR A 362 -9.33 -30.90 -19.85
CA THR A 362 -9.25 -31.33 -18.46
C THR A 362 -7.78 -31.39 -18.05
N LEU A 363 -7.43 -30.72 -16.96
CA LEU A 363 -6.12 -30.79 -16.34
C LEU A 363 -6.07 -31.97 -15.38
N HIS A 364 -5.09 -32.85 -15.55
CA HIS A 364 -4.76 -33.94 -14.62
C HIS A 364 -3.45 -33.58 -13.93
N TYR A 365 -3.46 -33.56 -12.59
CA TYR A 365 -2.32 -33.12 -11.79
C TYR A 365 -1.42 -34.29 -11.40
N LYS A 366 -0.13 -34.03 -11.17
CA LYS A 366 0.84 -35.00 -10.65
C LYS A 366 0.57 -35.40 -9.21
N ASP A 367 -0.01 -34.49 -8.42
CA ASP A 367 -0.37 -34.69 -7.02
C ASP A 367 -1.87 -34.99 -6.91
N ASP A 368 -2.22 -36.18 -6.41
CA ASP A 368 -3.60 -36.66 -6.25
C ASP A 368 -4.44 -35.83 -5.27
N LYS A 369 -3.80 -34.90 -4.50
CA LYS A 369 -4.55 -33.96 -3.63
C LYS A 369 -5.39 -32.96 -4.43
N TYR A 370 -5.02 -32.68 -5.68
CA TYR A 370 -5.76 -31.80 -6.57
C TYR A 370 -6.73 -32.61 -7.43
N PRO A 371 -8.05 -32.31 -7.35
CA PRO A 371 -9.02 -32.93 -8.25
C PRO A 371 -8.77 -32.48 -9.70
N GLU A 372 -9.14 -33.30 -10.67
CA GLU A 372 -9.16 -32.92 -12.06
C GLU A 372 -9.97 -31.62 -12.24
N LYS A 373 -9.49 -30.72 -13.10
CA LYS A 373 -10.16 -29.45 -13.41
C LYS A 373 -10.64 -29.46 -14.86
N GLU A 374 -11.96 -29.49 -15.05
CA GLU A 374 -12.58 -29.41 -16.38
C GLU A 374 -12.80 -27.93 -16.76
N VAL A 375 -12.31 -27.54 -17.91
CA VAL A 375 -12.51 -26.21 -18.51
C VAL A 375 -13.25 -26.38 -19.83
N LYS A 376 -14.40 -25.70 -19.99
CA LYS A 376 -15.14 -25.65 -21.27
C LYS A 376 -15.26 -24.23 -21.73
N ILE A 377 -15.04 -24.02 -23.03
CA ILE A 377 -15.04 -22.69 -23.65
C ILE A 377 -16.11 -22.68 -24.74
N TYR A 378 -17.05 -21.79 -24.56
CA TYR A 378 -18.21 -21.63 -25.44
C TYR A 378 -18.14 -20.32 -26.20
N ARG A 379 -18.65 -20.30 -27.43
CA ARG A 379 -18.88 -19.05 -28.11
C ARG A 379 -19.83 -18.17 -27.28
N TYR A 380 -19.54 -16.89 -27.20
CA TYR A 380 -20.39 -15.94 -26.48
C TYR A 380 -20.85 -14.79 -27.39
N ASP A 381 -19.92 -14.04 -27.98
CA ASP A 381 -20.19 -13.01 -28.98
C ASP A 381 -19.11 -13.02 -30.08
N GLY A 382 -19.06 -11.94 -30.90
CA GLY A 382 -18.06 -11.82 -31.98
C GLY A 382 -16.62 -11.68 -31.49
N THR A 383 -16.40 -11.30 -30.22
CA THR A 383 -15.07 -10.94 -29.66
C THR A 383 -14.69 -11.76 -28.43
N ASN A 384 -15.64 -12.40 -27.75
CA ASN A 384 -15.40 -13.11 -26.49
C ASN A 384 -15.98 -14.53 -26.56
N CYS A 385 -15.39 -15.41 -25.75
CA CYS A 385 -15.89 -16.74 -25.43
C CYS A 385 -16.18 -16.81 -23.92
N LEU A 386 -17.21 -17.58 -23.54
CA LEU A 386 -17.56 -17.85 -22.14
C LEU A 386 -16.82 -19.09 -21.67
N VAL A 387 -16.23 -18.99 -20.47
CA VAL A 387 -15.50 -20.08 -19.85
C VAL A 387 -16.29 -20.61 -18.65
N THR A 388 -16.45 -21.93 -18.61
CA THR A 388 -16.90 -22.65 -17.40
C THR A 388 -15.73 -23.48 -16.82
N ILE A 389 -15.65 -23.52 -15.51
CA ILE A 389 -14.75 -24.40 -14.77
C ILE A 389 -15.61 -25.31 -13.89
N ASP A 390 -15.44 -26.62 -14.03
CA ASP A 390 -16.22 -27.65 -13.34
C ASP A 390 -17.74 -27.42 -13.45
N GLY A 391 -18.18 -27.05 -14.65
CA GLY A 391 -19.57 -26.79 -15.00
C GLY A 391 -20.14 -25.46 -14.48
N LYS A 392 -19.32 -24.57 -13.89
CA LYS A 392 -19.77 -23.24 -13.45
C LYS A 392 -19.20 -22.15 -14.36
N SER A 393 -20.05 -21.24 -14.81
CA SER A 393 -19.61 -20.05 -15.55
C SER A 393 -18.75 -19.16 -14.67
N ILE A 394 -17.59 -18.76 -15.17
CA ILE A 394 -16.60 -18.03 -14.40
C ILE A 394 -16.25 -16.70 -15.07
N SER A 395 -15.94 -16.71 -16.38
CA SER A 395 -15.36 -15.55 -17.04
C SER A 395 -15.65 -15.52 -18.53
N LEU A 396 -15.39 -14.37 -19.11
CA LEU A 396 -15.24 -14.16 -20.55
C LEU A 396 -13.75 -14.07 -20.86
N VAL A 397 -13.32 -14.71 -21.94
CA VAL A 397 -11.97 -14.60 -22.50
C VAL A 397 -12.02 -14.06 -23.92
N LYS A 398 -10.97 -13.41 -24.39
CA LYS A 398 -10.91 -12.96 -25.78
C LYS A 398 -10.88 -14.16 -26.72
N ARG A 399 -11.63 -14.07 -27.82
CA ARG A 399 -11.78 -15.15 -28.78
C ARG A 399 -10.50 -15.46 -29.54
N ASP A 400 -9.63 -14.48 -29.77
CA ASP A 400 -8.30 -14.69 -30.37
C ASP A 400 -7.45 -15.67 -29.55
N LEU A 401 -7.46 -15.58 -28.20
CA LEU A 401 -6.75 -16.53 -27.32
C LEU A 401 -7.28 -17.97 -27.45
N VAL A 402 -8.58 -18.13 -27.70
CA VAL A 402 -9.19 -19.44 -27.92
C VAL A 402 -8.83 -20.01 -29.29
N VAL A 403 -8.72 -19.14 -30.29
CA VAL A 403 -8.22 -19.51 -31.64
C VAL A 403 -6.78 -19.94 -31.56
N ASP A 404 -5.90 -19.19 -30.87
CA ASP A 404 -4.50 -19.53 -30.69
C ASP A 404 -4.34 -20.91 -30.00
N LEU A 405 -5.13 -21.20 -28.97
CA LEU A 405 -5.13 -22.51 -28.32
C LEU A 405 -5.58 -23.62 -29.29
N THR A 406 -6.62 -23.37 -30.06
CA THR A 406 -7.14 -24.33 -31.05
C THR A 406 -6.13 -24.61 -32.13
N GLU A 407 -5.43 -23.59 -32.63
CA GLU A 407 -4.35 -23.73 -33.65
C GLU A 407 -3.15 -24.51 -33.08
N ALA A 408 -2.76 -24.21 -31.82
CA ALA A 408 -1.69 -24.93 -31.15
C ALA A 408 -2.01 -26.42 -30.97
N VAL A 409 -3.25 -26.76 -30.59
CA VAL A 409 -3.70 -28.17 -30.51
C VAL A 409 -3.67 -28.83 -31.91
N ASN A 410 -4.24 -28.17 -32.93
CA ASN A 410 -4.23 -28.69 -34.30
C ASN A 410 -2.81 -28.94 -34.86
N ALA A 411 -1.87 -28.05 -34.56
CA ALA A 411 -0.46 -28.22 -34.94
C ALA A 411 0.18 -29.46 -34.32
N ILE A 412 -0.32 -29.93 -33.19
CA ILE A 412 0.13 -31.16 -32.50
C ILE A 412 -0.50 -32.42 -33.14
N VAL A 413 -1.83 -32.41 -33.32
CA VAL A 413 -2.61 -33.60 -33.56
C VAL A 413 -2.83 -33.91 -35.06
N LEU A 414 -2.53 -32.98 -35.96
CA LEU A 414 -2.66 -33.11 -37.42
C LEU A 414 -1.31 -33.36 -38.11
N LYS A 415 -0.24 -33.64 -37.37
CA LYS A 415 1.09 -33.99 -37.90
C LYS A 415 1.13 -35.30 -38.63
#